data_4660a3f39a5e47afd8525dc50c576212
#
_entry.id   4660a3f39a5e47afd8525dc50c576212
#
_cell.length_a   1.000
_cell.length_b   1.000
_cell.length_c   1.000
_cell.angle_alpha   90.00
_cell.angle_beta   90.00
_cell.angle_gamma   90.00
#
_symmetry.space_group_name_H-M   'P 1'
#
loop_
_entity.id
_entity.type
_entity.pdbx_description
1 polymer ?
#
loop_
_entity_poly.entity_id
_entity_poly.type
_entity_poly.pdbx_seq_one_letter_code
_entity_poly.pdbx_strand_id
1 'polypeptide(L)'
;MYALFDTDCAMPVTIQPAIVRDMASLAHHAMLIEVYTTPKPGLVDRANNGSHRDMTVTTFEHSAEAIAPWLALFTQTGIDSANLPANQLLPMLRPHGKQCERDMLLATAGVNTHKGMLFSLALLCAAAGRLWQQGKILNQQTVCQQVARATEGLVQRELATITQPKTAGERFFHQHGLTGVRGEVESGFQTVRDYALPVYAK
;
A
#
# COMPACT_ATOMS: atom_id res chain seq x y z
N MET A 1 1.31 -38.81 -44.44
CA MET A 1 0.10 -38.14 -43.91
C MET A 1 0.52 -37.50 -42.61
N TYR A 2 0.97 -36.21 -42.68
CA TYR A 2 1.40 -35.44 -41.52
C TYR A 2 0.23 -34.61 -41.04
N ALA A 3 -0.22 -34.86 -39.80
CA ALA A 3 -1.23 -34.06 -39.14
C ALA A 3 -0.60 -32.74 -38.72
N LEU A 4 -1.11 -31.64 -39.24
CA LEU A 4 -0.82 -30.28 -38.85
C LEU A 4 -1.41 -30.06 -37.42
N PHE A 5 -0.54 -29.78 -36.48
CA PHE A 5 -0.96 -29.30 -35.16
C PHE A 5 -1.36 -27.84 -35.33
N ASP A 6 -2.66 -27.63 -35.29
CA ASP A 6 -3.26 -26.29 -35.21
C ASP A 6 -3.05 -25.77 -33.78
N THR A 7 -2.03 -24.92 -33.57
CA THR A 7 -1.72 -24.29 -32.29
C THR A 7 -2.08 -22.82 -32.33
N ASP A 8 -3.35 -22.51 -32.56
CA ASP A 8 -3.89 -21.16 -32.31
C ASP A 8 -4.71 -21.16 -31.01
N CYS A 9 -4.03 -21.47 -29.87
CA CYS A 9 -4.52 -21.13 -28.56
C CYS A 9 -3.93 -19.77 -28.17
N ALA A 10 -4.37 -18.72 -28.88
CA ALA A 10 -4.11 -17.35 -28.46
C ALA A 10 -4.80 -17.17 -27.11
N MET A 11 -4.03 -17.19 -26.03
CA MET A 11 -4.51 -16.79 -24.71
C MET A 11 -5.15 -15.42 -24.85
N PRO A 12 -6.39 -15.21 -24.38
CA PRO A 12 -7.02 -13.92 -24.46
C PRO A 12 -6.12 -12.90 -23.74
N VAL A 13 -5.61 -11.91 -24.47
CA VAL A 13 -4.92 -10.77 -23.88
C VAL A 13 -5.96 -10.04 -23.03
N THR A 14 -5.96 -10.32 -21.73
CA THR A 14 -6.83 -9.62 -20.79
C THR A 14 -6.32 -8.19 -20.70
N ILE A 15 -6.95 -7.28 -21.42
CA ILE A 15 -6.65 -5.85 -21.35
C ILE A 15 -7.02 -5.39 -19.94
N GLN A 16 -6.01 -5.10 -19.14
CA GLN A 16 -6.23 -4.55 -17.79
C GLN A 16 -6.96 -3.21 -17.89
N PRO A 17 -7.97 -2.96 -17.03
CA PRO A 17 -8.63 -1.65 -16.96
C PRO A 17 -7.60 -0.52 -16.75
N ALA A 18 -7.80 0.62 -17.42
CA ALA A 18 -6.88 1.76 -17.35
C ALA A 18 -6.58 2.18 -15.89
N ILE A 19 -7.60 2.13 -15.02
CA ILE A 19 -7.46 2.45 -13.60
C ILE A 19 -6.37 1.62 -12.90
N VAL A 20 -6.17 0.36 -13.28
CA VAL A 20 -5.15 -0.51 -12.66
C VAL A 20 -3.75 0.04 -12.95
N ARG A 21 -3.49 0.38 -14.20
CA ARG A 21 -2.21 0.98 -14.62
C ARG A 21 -2.02 2.37 -14.02
N ASP A 22 -3.05 3.20 -14.06
CA ASP A 22 -2.98 4.59 -13.62
C ASP A 22 -2.74 4.68 -12.10
N MET A 23 -3.44 3.86 -11.31
CA MET A 23 -3.23 3.79 -9.87
C MET A 23 -1.85 3.23 -9.50
N ALA A 24 -1.37 2.21 -10.20
CA ALA A 24 -0.03 1.67 -9.98
C ALA A 24 1.05 2.71 -10.27
N SER A 25 0.94 3.41 -11.41
CA SER A 25 1.86 4.48 -11.78
C SER A 25 1.85 5.63 -10.79
N LEU A 26 0.67 6.09 -10.38
CA LEU A 26 0.51 7.17 -9.39
C LEU A 26 1.14 6.80 -8.04
N ALA A 27 0.86 5.60 -7.54
CA ALA A 27 1.38 5.14 -6.27
C ALA A 27 2.90 4.96 -6.30
N HIS A 28 3.46 4.37 -7.37
CA HIS A 28 4.90 4.24 -7.55
C HIS A 28 5.58 5.61 -7.62
N HIS A 29 5.01 6.55 -8.40
CA HIS A 29 5.52 7.90 -8.49
C HIS A 29 5.50 8.63 -7.12
N ALA A 30 4.45 8.47 -6.34
CA ALA A 30 4.36 9.03 -5.00
C ALA A 30 5.46 8.50 -4.05
N MET A 31 5.81 7.21 -4.14
CA MET A 31 6.94 6.63 -3.38
C MET A 31 8.26 7.31 -3.74
N LEU A 32 8.52 7.53 -5.03
CA LEU A 32 9.75 8.18 -5.49
C LEU A 32 9.79 9.68 -5.13
N ILE A 33 8.67 10.39 -5.24
CA ILE A 33 8.58 11.79 -4.79
C ILE A 33 8.89 11.88 -3.30
N GLU A 34 8.35 10.97 -2.49
CA GLU A 34 8.59 10.96 -1.04
C GLU A 34 10.09 10.86 -0.74
N VAL A 35 10.78 9.87 -1.30
CA VAL A 35 12.22 9.69 -1.01
C VAL A 35 13.08 10.82 -1.56
N TYR A 36 12.69 11.44 -2.67
CA TYR A 36 13.43 12.54 -3.29
C TYR A 36 13.15 13.91 -2.67
N THR A 37 12.09 14.06 -1.90
CA THR A 37 11.79 15.31 -1.19
C THR A 37 12.93 15.65 -0.23
N THR A 38 13.45 16.87 -0.34
CA THR A 38 14.63 17.35 0.42
C THR A 38 14.41 18.82 0.81
N PRO A 39 14.71 19.23 2.05
CA PRO A 39 15.26 18.41 3.14
C PRO A 39 14.19 17.62 3.91
N LYS A 40 14.58 16.44 4.41
CA LYS A 40 13.78 15.66 5.38
C LYS A 40 14.60 15.42 6.65
N PRO A 41 14.54 16.29 7.67
CA PRO A 41 15.37 16.15 8.87
C PRO A 41 15.20 14.78 9.54
N GLY A 42 16.32 14.06 9.71
CA GLY A 42 16.35 12.74 10.33
C GLY A 42 15.94 11.56 9.44
N LEU A 43 15.44 11.80 8.23
CA LEU A 43 15.06 10.79 7.25
C LEU A 43 16.05 10.74 6.08
N VAL A 44 16.00 9.66 5.30
CA VAL A 44 16.77 9.55 4.07
C VAL A 44 16.21 10.49 3.02
N ASP A 45 17.06 11.30 2.43
CA ASP A 45 16.75 12.17 1.29
C ASP A 45 17.95 12.26 0.32
N ARG A 46 17.86 13.08 -0.72
CA ARG A 46 18.94 13.26 -1.71
C ARG A 46 20.22 13.87 -1.13
N ALA A 47 20.13 14.55 0.01
CA ALA A 47 21.27 15.23 0.63
C ALA A 47 22.04 14.31 1.58
N ASN A 48 21.33 13.43 2.30
CA ASN A 48 21.93 12.55 3.31
C ASN A 48 20.99 11.41 3.76
N ASN A 49 21.53 10.50 4.55
CA ASN A 49 20.79 9.35 5.07
C ASN A 49 20.04 9.64 6.41
N GLY A 50 20.03 10.87 6.89
CA GLY A 50 19.41 11.21 8.17
C GLY A 50 19.99 10.41 9.34
N SER A 51 19.14 9.81 10.16
CA SER A 51 19.54 8.96 11.28
C SER A 51 19.86 7.51 10.89
N HIS A 52 19.71 7.16 9.61
CA HIS A 52 19.84 5.78 9.13
C HIS A 52 21.27 5.44 8.74
N ARG A 53 21.72 4.24 9.15
CA ARG A 53 23.04 3.69 8.77
C ARG A 53 22.91 2.51 7.82
N ASP A 54 21.71 2.00 7.62
CA ASP A 54 21.37 0.76 6.91
C ASP A 54 20.63 1.00 5.60
N MET A 55 20.28 2.25 5.27
CA MET A 55 19.54 2.57 4.06
C MET A 55 19.97 3.91 3.44
N THR A 56 19.86 3.99 2.13
CA THR A 56 20.17 5.16 1.29
C THR A 56 19.02 5.41 0.33
N VAL A 57 19.07 6.52 -0.44
CA VAL A 57 18.11 6.77 -1.53
C VAL A 57 18.03 5.56 -2.47
N THR A 58 19.17 4.99 -2.87
CA THR A 58 19.20 3.81 -3.76
C THR A 58 18.52 2.59 -3.13
N THR A 59 18.61 2.41 -1.82
CA THR A 59 17.88 1.33 -1.12
C THR A 59 16.36 1.53 -1.25
N PHE A 60 15.89 2.78 -1.15
CA PHE A 60 14.48 3.12 -1.34
C PHE A 60 14.02 2.96 -2.80
N GLU A 61 14.88 3.31 -3.77
CA GLU A 61 14.61 3.09 -5.20
C GLU A 61 14.44 1.59 -5.50
N HIS A 62 15.36 0.73 -5.08
CA HIS A 62 15.24 -0.72 -5.23
C HIS A 62 13.97 -1.27 -4.57
N SER A 63 13.63 -0.74 -3.41
CA SER A 63 12.38 -1.10 -2.71
C SER A 63 11.14 -0.69 -3.51
N ALA A 64 11.11 0.53 -4.05
CA ALA A 64 9.99 1.03 -4.85
C ALA A 64 9.79 0.20 -6.12
N GLU A 65 10.87 -0.15 -6.82
CA GLU A 65 10.84 -1.02 -8.00
C GLU A 65 10.31 -2.43 -7.69
N ALA A 66 10.71 -3.00 -6.54
CA ALA A 66 10.21 -4.31 -6.10
C ALA A 66 8.72 -4.29 -5.75
N ILE A 67 8.21 -3.16 -5.25
CA ILE A 67 6.81 -2.96 -4.87
C ILE A 67 5.94 -2.64 -6.09
N ALA A 68 6.46 -1.96 -7.11
CA ALA A 68 5.71 -1.44 -8.25
C ALA A 68 4.76 -2.47 -8.92
N PRO A 69 5.16 -3.72 -9.22
CA PRO A 69 4.26 -4.71 -9.82
C PRO A 69 3.05 -5.04 -8.94
N TRP A 70 3.20 -4.98 -7.62
CA TRP A 70 2.15 -5.31 -6.66
C TRP A 70 1.07 -4.25 -6.58
N LEU A 71 1.37 -2.98 -6.90
CA LEU A 71 0.40 -1.88 -6.88
C LEU A 71 -0.74 -2.12 -7.87
N ALA A 72 -0.42 -2.65 -9.06
CA ALA A 72 -1.43 -3.08 -10.04
C ALA A 72 -2.31 -4.22 -9.48
N LEU A 73 -1.70 -5.22 -8.85
CA LEU A 73 -2.41 -6.35 -8.26
C LEU A 73 -3.32 -5.92 -7.10
N PHE A 74 -2.89 -4.97 -6.27
CA PHE A 74 -3.73 -4.42 -5.22
C PHE A 74 -4.96 -3.71 -5.78
N THR A 75 -4.80 -2.92 -6.85
CA THR A 75 -5.92 -2.26 -7.53
C THR A 75 -6.88 -3.29 -8.13
N GLN A 76 -6.34 -4.32 -8.80
CA GLN A 76 -7.15 -5.41 -9.35
C GLN A 76 -7.91 -6.17 -8.27
N THR A 77 -7.27 -6.47 -7.14
CA THR A 77 -7.94 -7.11 -5.97
C THR A 77 -9.11 -6.26 -5.48
N GLY A 78 -8.97 -4.94 -5.53
CA GLY A 78 -10.06 -4.01 -5.24
C GLY A 78 -11.24 -4.17 -6.19
N ILE A 79 -10.98 -4.23 -7.49
CA ILE A 79 -11.99 -4.47 -8.54
C ILE A 79 -12.71 -5.80 -8.28
N ASP A 80 -11.97 -6.86 -8.09
CA ASP A 80 -12.49 -8.22 -7.91
C ASP A 80 -13.35 -8.34 -6.65
N SER A 81 -13.05 -7.54 -5.62
CA SER A 81 -13.78 -7.51 -4.35
C SER A 81 -15.02 -6.61 -4.36
N ALA A 82 -15.34 -5.92 -5.48
CA ALA A 82 -16.31 -4.81 -5.49
C ALA A 82 -17.71 -5.20 -5.00
N ASN A 83 -18.12 -6.44 -5.25
CA ASN A 83 -19.43 -6.97 -4.85
C ASN A 83 -19.45 -7.65 -3.46
N LEU A 84 -18.31 -7.73 -2.79
CA LEU A 84 -18.19 -8.34 -1.46
C LEU A 84 -18.39 -7.27 -0.36
N PRO A 85 -18.70 -7.66 0.88
CA PRO A 85 -18.65 -6.74 2.02
C PRO A 85 -17.27 -6.06 2.16
N ALA A 86 -17.24 -4.81 2.63
CA ALA A 86 -16.01 -4.02 2.70
C ALA A 86 -14.92 -4.68 3.57
N ASN A 87 -15.30 -5.33 4.66
CA ASN A 87 -14.40 -6.02 5.57
C ASN A 87 -13.71 -7.26 4.98
N GLN A 88 -14.12 -7.72 3.79
CA GLN A 88 -13.44 -8.81 3.07
C GLN A 88 -12.23 -8.31 2.27
N LEU A 89 -12.10 -7.01 2.02
CA LEU A 89 -11.01 -6.45 1.22
C LEU A 89 -9.65 -6.70 1.87
N LEU A 90 -9.49 -6.38 3.15
CA LEU A 90 -8.21 -6.57 3.84
C LEU A 90 -7.77 -8.04 3.91
N PRO A 91 -8.64 -9.03 4.24
CA PRO A 91 -8.31 -10.45 4.12
C PRO A 91 -7.80 -10.87 2.74
N MET A 92 -8.41 -10.37 1.66
CA MET A 92 -7.98 -10.65 0.28
C MET A 92 -6.62 -10.04 -0.06
N LEU A 93 -6.32 -8.85 0.45
CA LEU A 93 -5.03 -8.17 0.24
C LEU A 93 -3.86 -8.79 1.01
N ARG A 94 -4.11 -9.42 2.16
CA ARG A 94 -3.04 -9.90 3.05
C ARG A 94 -2.05 -10.88 2.42
N PRO A 95 -2.46 -11.90 1.64
CA PRO A 95 -1.52 -12.79 1.00
C PRO A 95 -0.57 -12.04 0.04
N HIS A 96 -1.13 -11.12 -0.77
CA HIS A 96 -0.38 -10.29 -1.70
C HIS A 96 0.56 -9.33 -0.96
N GLY A 97 0.08 -8.65 0.09
CA GLY A 97 0.89 -7.75 0.89
C GLY A 97 2.08 -8.45 1.57
N LYS A 98 1.89 -9.67 2.07
CA LYS A 98 2.97 -10.47 2.65
C LYS A 98 4.02 -10.89 1.61
N GLN A 99 3.59 -11.20 0.39
CA GLN A 99 4.54 -11.55 -0.68
C GLN A 99 5.29 -10.30 -1.15
N CYS A 100 4.59 -9.17 -1.35
CA CYS A 100 5.20 -7.89 -1.67
C CYS A 100 6.24 -7.47 -0.60
N GLU A 101 5.94 -7.64 0.69
CA GLU A 101 6.91 -7.37 1.76
C GLU A 101 8.16 -8.25 1.65
N ARG A 102 8.01 -9.53 1.29
CA ARG A 102 9.16 -10.42 1.06
C ARG A 102 10.01 -9.96 -0.12
N ASP A 103 9.38 -9.59 -1.23
CA ASP A 103 10.09 -9.12 -2.42
C ASP A 103 10.82 -7.79 -2.15
N MET A 104 10.19 -6.88 -1.41
CA MET A 104 10.83 -5.66 -0.92
C MET A 104 12.08 -5.97 -0.06
N LEU A 105 11.96 -6.87 0.91
CA LEU A 105 13.07 -7.25 1.77
C LEU A 105 14.21 -7.93 0.99
N LEU A 106 13.90 -8.75 -0.01
CA LEU A 106 14.90 -9.34 -0.90
C LEU A 106 15.65 -8.26 -1.69
N ALA A 107 14.94 -7.30 -2.26
CA ALA A 107 15.52 -6.21 -3.03
C ALA A 107 16.39 -5.25 -2.19
N THR A 108 16.16 -5.20 -0.88
CA THR A 108 16.85 -4.30 0.06
C THR A 108 17.82 -5.00 1.00
N ALA A 109 18.20 -6.26 0.69
CA ALA A 109 19.08 -7.08 1.55
C ALA A 109 18.58 -7.19 3.01
N GLY A 110 17.25 -7.28 3.20
CA GLY A 110 16.60 -7.42 4.50
C GLY A 110 16.27 -6.11 5.21
N VAL A 111 16.58 -4.96 4.60
CA VAL A 111 16.29 -3.65 5.19
C VAL A 111 14.82 -3.30 5.01
N ASN A 112 14.14 -2.97 6.10
CA ASN A 112 12.74 -2.56 6.08
C ASN A 112 12.61 -1.07 5.73
N THR A 113 12.39 -0.76 4.47
CA THR A 113 12.26 0.60 3.95
C THR A 113 10.81 1.10 3.96
N HIS A 114 9.87 0.34 3.36
CA HIS A 114 8.53 0.82 3.01
C HIS A 114 7.37 0.04 3.66
N LYS A 115 7.59 -0.78 4.69
CA LYS A 115 6.54 -1.67 5.26
C LYS A 115 5.24 -0.95 5.62
N GLY A 116 5.33 0.20 6.31
CA GLY A 116 4.15 0.99 6.67
C GLY A 116 3.48 1.63 5.45
N MET A 117 4.28 2.17 4.53
CA MET A 117 3.81 2.75 3.27
C MET A 117 3.16 1.68 2.38
N LEU A 118 3.77 0.50 2.25
CA LEU A 118 3.22 -0.64 1.51
C LEU A 118 1.81 -1.00 2.00
N PHE A 119 1.61 -1.09 3.31
CA PHE A 119 0.30 -1.39 3.89
C PHE A 119 -0.75 -0.32 3.54
N SER A 120 -0.36 0.96 3.62
CA SER A 120 -1.23 2.09 3.26
C SER A 120 -1.55 2.09 1.77
N LEU A 121 -0.54 1.95 0.89
CA LEU A 121 -0.73 1.97 -0.57
C LEU A 121 -1.55 0.78 -1.06
N ALA A 122 -1.36 -0.41 -0.49
CA ALA A 122 -2.17 -1.58 -0.83
C ALA A 122 -3.66 -1.31 -0.59
N LEU A 123 -4.02 -0.71 0.54
CA LEU A 123 -5.39 -0.36 0.87
C LEU A 123 -5.94 0.77 0.00
N LEU A 124 -5.14 1.80 -0.27
CA LEU A 124 -5.57 2.93 -1.12
C LEU A 124 -5.79 2.49 -2.57
N CYS A 125 -4.86 1.73 -3.15
CA CYS A 125 -5.00 1.19 -4.50
C CYS A 125 -6.23 0.28 -4.62
N ALA A 126 -6.43 -0.61 -3.66
CA ALA A 126 -7.58 -1.51 -3.67
C ALA A 126 -8.90 -0.77 -3.42
N ALA A 127 -8.93 0.24 -2.54
CA ALA A 127 -10.11 1.07 -2.34
C ALA A 127 -10.49 1.82 -3.62
N ALA A 128 -9.51 2.36 -4.34
CA ALA A 128 -9.74 3.04 -5.62
C ALA A 128 -10.28 2.07 -6.67
N GLY A 129 -9.67 0.89 -6.84
CA GLY A 129 -10.16 -0.15 -7.77
C GLY A 129 -11.59 -0.59 -7.46
N ARG A 130 -11.90 -0.80 -6.17
CA ARG A 130 -13.23 -1.17 -5.72
C ARG A 130 -14.29 -0.10 -6.02
N LEU A 131 -13.99 1.17 -5.71
CA LEU A 131 -14.90 2.28 -5.97
C LEU A 131 -15.12 2.48 -7.48
N TRP A 132 -14.05 2.37 -8.27
CA TRP A 132 -14.13 2.45 -9.73
C TRP A 132 -15.08 1.38 -10.29
N GLN A 133 -14.93 0.12 -9.88
CA GLN A 133 -15.80 -0.98 -10.30
C GLN A 133 -17.25 -0.78 -9.88
N GLN A 134 -17.49 -0.10 -8.75
CA GLN A 134 -18.82 0.25 -8.27
C GLN A 134 -19.41 1.49 -8.97
N GLY A 135 -18.73 2.10 -9.93
CA GLY A 135 -19.17 3.33 -10.59
C GLY A 135 -19.24 4.55 -9.67
N LYS A 136 -18.47 4.54 -8.57
CA LYS A 136 -18.45 5.64 -7.59
C LYS A 136 -17.37 6.67 -7.91
N ILE A 137 -17.59 7.90 -7.45
CA ILE A 137 -16.63 8.98 -7.60
C ILE A 137 -15.34 8.65 -6.85
N LEU A 138 -14.21 8.82 -7.53
CA LEU A 138 -12.88 8.70 -6.94
C LEU A 138 -12.40 10.10 -6.50
N ASN A 139 -12.36 10.31 -5.21
CA ASN A 139 -11.75 11.49 -4.58
C ASN A 139 -11.17 11.09 -3.22
N GLN A 140 -10.45 12.01 -2.60
CA GLN A 140 -9.84 11.81 -1.28
C GLN A 140 -10.84 11.26 -0.26
N GLN A 141 -12.02 11.86 -0.15
CA GLN A 141 -13.01 11.49 0.86
C GLN A 141 -13.53 10.07 0.64
N THR A 142 -13.93 9.72 -0.59
CA THR A 142 -14.52 8.41 -0.88
C THR A 142 -13.52 7.28 -0.73
N VAL A 143 -12.27 7.49 -1.18
CA VAL A 143 -11.19 6.50 -1.06
C VAL A 143 -10.83 6.26 0.40
N CYS A 144 -10.61 7.33 1.19
CA CYS A 144 -10.31 7.20 2.62
C CYS A 144 -11.46 6.56 3.41
N GLN A 145 -12.71 6.90 3.12
CA GLN A 145 -13.87 6.24 3.72
C GLN A 145 -13.95 4.76 3.36
N GLN A 146 -13.61 4.39 2.12
CA GLN A 146 -13.59 2.99 1.71
C GLN A 146 -12.48 2.21 2.46
N VAL A 147 -11.32 2.82 2.70
CA VAL A 147 -10.25 2.21 3.53
C VAL A 147 -10.75 2.03 4.97
N ALA A 148 -11.34 3.05 5.59
CA ALA A 148 -11.87 2.95 6.95
C ALA A 148 -12.88 1.80 7.10
N ARG A 149 -13.82 1.67 6.15
CA ARG A 149 -14.80 0.57 6.14
C ARG A 149 -14.16 -0.81 6.00
N ALA A 150 -13.06 -0.90 5.22
CA ALA A 150 -12.35 -2.16 5.02
C ALA A 150 -11.51 -2.59 6.23
N THR A 151 -11.15 -1.63 7.08
CA THR A 151 -10.24 -1.83 8.23
C THR A 151 -10.92 -1.60 9.59
N GLU A 152 -12.24 -1.42 9.60
CA GLU A 152 -13.02 -1.22 10.83
C GLU A 152 -12.68 -2.28 11.90
N GLY A 153 -12.39 -1.84 13.14
CA GLY A 153 -12.01 -2.67 14.27
C GLY A 153 -10.60 -3.31 14.17
N LEU A 154 -9.75 -2.86 13.23
CA LEU A 154 -8.41 -3.42 13.02
C LEU A 154 -7.51 -3.26 14.24
N VAL A 155 -7.52 -2.07 14.87
CA VAL A 155 -6.72 -1.78 16.06
C VAL A 155 -7.10 -2.71 17.20
N GLN A 156 -8.40 -2.87 17.44
CA GLN A 156 -8.89 -3.76 18.49
C GLN A 156 -8.48 -5.22 18.25
N ARG A 157 -8.61 -5.70 16.99
CA ARG A 157 -8.28 -7.10 16.66
C ARG A 157 -6.80 -7.40 16.64
N GLU A 158 -5.95 -6.44 16.25
CA GLU A 158 -4.55 -6.70 15.95
C GLU A 158 -3.53 -6.01 16.84
N LEU A 159 -3.94 -5.06 17.67
CA LEU A 159 -3.07 -4.42 18.66
C LEU A 159 -3.54 -4.65 20.09
N ALA A 160 -4.82 -4.44 20.37
CA ALA A 160 -5.33 -4.54 21.75
C ALA A 160 -5.33 -5.98 22.30
N THR A 161 -5.30 -6.99 21.43
CA THR A 161 -5.22 -8.41 21.82
C THR A 161 -3.80 -8.93 22.01
N ILE A 162 -2.76 -8.14 21.68
CA ILE A 162 -1.37 -8.57 21.79
C ILE A 162 -0.93 -8.48 23.25
N THR A 163 -0.54 -9.61 23.83
CA THR A 163 0.02 -9.70 25.19
C THR A 163 1.55 -9.65 25.21
N GLN A 164 2.21 -10.00 24.11
CA GLN A 164 3.66 -10.01 23.95
C GLN A 164 4.07 -9.25 22.69
N PRO A 165 4.34 -7.94 22.79
CA PRO A 165 4.69 -7.11 21.62
C PRO A 165 6.06 -7.50 21.06
N LYS A 166 6.10 -7.84 19.75
CA LYS A 166 7.31 -8.24 19.02
C LYS A 166 7.89 -7.12 18.16
N THR A 167 7.03 -6.28 17.58
CA THR A 167 7.44 -5.18 16.70
C THR A 167 7.54 -3.85 17.45
N ALA A 168 8.24 -2.88 16.87
CA ALA A 168 8.31 -1.52 17.44
C ALA A 168 6.92 -0.89 17.57
N GLY A 169 6.06 -1.01 16.55
CA GLY A 169 4.69 -0.48 16.59
C GLY A 169 3.83 -1.11 17.68
N GLU A 170 3.95 -2.43 17.90
CA GLU A 170 3.25 -3.11 18.99
C GLU A 170 3.75 -2.64 20.37
N ARG A 171 5.06 -2.43 20.52
CA ARG A 171 5.63 -1.88 21.76
C ARG A 171 5.15 -0.45 22.04
N PHE A 172 5.13 0.42 21.01
CA PHE A 172 4.61 1.78 21.17
C PHE A 172 3.12 1.81 21.50
N PHE A 173 2.33 0.92 20.90
CA PHE A 173 0.92 0.79 21.28
C PHE A 173 0.77 0.37 22.76
N HIS A 174 1.51 -0.63 23.18
CA HIS A 174 1.41 -1.15 24.54
C HIS A 174 1.85 -0.13 25.61
N GLN A 175 2.88 0.69 25.29
CA GLN A 175 3.43 1.68 26.21
C GLN A 175 2.70 3.02 26.19
N HIS A 176 2.19 3.43 25.03
CA HIS A 176 1.73 4.81 24.80
C HIS A 176 0.36 4.90 24.11
N GLY A 177 -0.27 3.78 23.76
CA GLY A 177 -1.53 3.76 23.02
C GLY A 177 -1.40 4.22 21.56
N LEU A 178 -0.18 4.32 21.02
CA LEU A 178 0.05 4.78 19.65
C LEU A 178 -0.27 3.68 18.65
N THR A 179 -1.31 3.89 17.85
CA THR A 179 -1.85 2.89 16.92
C THR A 179 -1.08 2.78 15.60
N GLY A 180 -0.21 3.77 15.31
CA GLY A 180 0.60 3.81 14.09
C GLY A 180 -0.22 3.67 12.81
N VAL A 181 0.33 3.00 11.80
CA VAL A 181 -0.32 2.81 10.50
C VAL A 181 -1.67 2.09 10.59
N ARG A 182 -1.87 1.22 11.59
CA ARG A 182 -3.16 0.53 11.77
C ARG A 182 -4.27 1.50 12.15
N GLY A 183 -4.00 2.42 13.07
CA GLY A 183 -4.94 3.49 13.42
C GLY A 183 -5.18 4.47 12.29
N GLU A 184 -4.14 4.82 11.53
CA GLU A 184 -4.28 5.68 10.36
C GLU A 184 -5.23 5.09 9.32
N VAL A 185 -5.08 3.83 8.94
CA VAL A 185 -5.97 3.20 7.95
C VAL A 185 -7.38 3.00 8.51
N GLU A 186 -7.51 2.63 9.77
CA GLU A 186 -8.84 2.45 10.42
C GLU A 186 -9.63 3.75 10.51
N SER A 187 -8.96 4.88 10.75
CA SER A 187 -9.57 6.22 10.74
C SER A 187 -9.80 6.77 9.32
N GLY A 188 -9.36 6.06 8.28
CA GLY A 188 -9.36 6.57 6.91
C GLY A 188 -8.36 7.70 6.73
N PHE A 189 -7.16 7.56 7.29
CA PHE A 189 -6.07 8.53 7.23
C PHE A 189 -6.43 9.91 7.81
N GLN A 190 -7.05 9.91 8.99
CA GLN A 190 -7.53 11.14 9.62
C GLN A 190 -6.41 12.16 9.80
N THR A 191 -5.23 11.74 10.28
CA THR A 191 -4.10 12.66 10.47
C THR A 191 -3.67 13.34 9.17
N VAL A 192 -3.65 12.58 8.07
CA VAL A 192 -3.31 13.13 6.76
C VAL A 192 -4.41 14.05 6.23
N ARG A 193 -5.67 13.62 6.28
CA ARG A 193 -6.80 14.37 5.75
C ARG A 193 -7.07 15.67 6.47
N ASP A 194 -7.07 15.63 7.79
CA ASP A 194 -7.58 16.73 8.60
C ASP A 194 -6.47 17.71 9.03
N TYR A 195 -5.21 17.28 9.02
CA TYR A 195 -4.07 18.10 9.45
C TYR A 195 -3.03 18.36 8.34
N ALA A 196 -2.56 17.33 7.63
CA ALA A 196 -1.49 17.49 6.66
C ALA A 196 -1.98 18.13 5.35
N LEU A 197 -2.99 17.58 4.70
CA LEU A 197 -3.47 18.06 3.40
C LEU A 197 -3.97 19.50 3.41
N PRO A 198 -4.69 20.00 4.43
CA PRO A 198 -5.11 21.40 4.48
C PRO A 198 -3.95 22.40 4.52
N VAL A 199 -2.77 21.98 4.99
CA VAL A 199 -1.56 22.83 4.99
C VAL A 199 -0.94 22.86 3.60
N TYR A 200 -0.93 21.74 2.87
CA TYR A 200 -0.40 21.67 1.51
C TYR A 200 -1.29 22.32 0.45
N ALA A 201 -2.59 22.47 0.71
CA ALA A 201 -3.54 23.07 -0.22
C ALA A 201 -3.57 24.62 -0.18
N LYS A 202 -2.78 25.23 0.70
CA LYS A 202 -2.62 26.70 0.81
C LYS A 202 -1.46 27.18 -0.04
#